data_9dff48e913bc2d381208361fb0f81216
#
_entry.id   9dff48e913bc2d381208361fb0f81216
#
_cell.length_a   1.000
_cell.length_b   1.000
_cell.length_c   1.000
_cell.angle_alpha   90.00
_cell.angle_beta   90.00
_cell.angle_gamma   90.00
#
_symmetry.space_group_name_H-M   'P 1'
#
loop_
_entity.id
_entity.type
_entity.pdbx_description
1 polymer ?
#
loop_
_entity_poly.entity_id
_entity_poly.type
_entity_poly.pdbx_seq_one_letter_code
_entity_poly.pdbx_strand_id
1 'polypeptide(L)'
;MIQSYKKKYALEDSYDVLMIGSGMGCLSAASILAKEGKKVLILERHYTAGGFTHVFKRRGYEWDVGIHYIGEVQRKNSPIRILFDYITDSKLEWADMGRVYDRIIIGNKSYDFIKGVENFKNKIYQYFPSEKEAIDKYINLVFASSKSMGKFYASKVFPKFIDKILGGFMKKEYLKYSNQTTYDVISSLTKNEDLIKLLTAQYGDYGLTPKKSSFAMHASVVKHYLGGGSFPIGGSSKILDTIYPVIQKASGTIL
;
A
#
# COMPACT_ATOMS: atom_id res chain seq x y z
N MET A 1 -3.89 -4.78 -25.70
CA MET A 1 -4.21 -6.12 -25.21
C MET A 1 -2.91 -6.78 -24.77
N ILE A 2 -2.85 -7.27 -23.56
CA ILE A 2 -1.74 -8.11 -23.08
C ILE A 2 -1.80 -9.39 -23.87
N GLN A 3 -0.70 -9.74 -24.51
CA GLN A 3 -0.66 -10.90 -25.41
C GLN A 3 -0.28 -12.14 -24.61
N SER A 4 -1.03 -13.23 -24.77
CA SER A 4 -0.55 -14.54 -24.34
C SER A 4 0.60 -14.97 -25.25
N TYR A 5 1.72 -15.40 -24.67
CA TYR A 5 2.83 -15.94 -25.46
C TYR A 5 2.35 -17.11 -26.32
N LYS A 6 2.40 -16.92 -27.62
CA LYS A 6 2.25 -17.98 -28.61
C LYS A 6 3.49 -17.93 -29.51
N LYS A 7 4.06 -19.08 -29.84
CA LYS A 7 5.26 -19.22 -30.67
C LYS A 7 5.24 -18.43 -31.97
N LYS A 8 4.05 -17.98 -32.42
CA LYS A 8 3.86 -17.21 -33.67
C LYS A 8 3.91 -15.69 -33.50
N TYR A 9 4.00 -15.15 -32.28
CA TYR A 9 4.25 -13.73 -32.09
C TYR A 9 5.74 -13.49 -32.22
N ALA A 10 6.16 -12.75 -33.24
CA ALA A 10 7.53 -12.27 -33.32
C ALA A 10 7.78 -11.36 -32.11
N LEU A 11 8.62 -11.82 -31.17
CA LEU A 11 9.28 -10.93 -30.25
C LEU A 11 10.21 -10.03 -31.05
N GLU A 12 10.31 -8.79 -30.67
CA GLU A 12 11.35 -7.94 -31.21
C GLU A 12 12.74 -8.52 -30.87
N ASP A 13 13.72 -8.28 -31.72
CA ASP A 13 15.04 -8.93 -31.65
C ASP A 13 15.83 -8.52 -30.39
N SER A 14 15.46 -7.42 -29.71
CA SER A 14 16.15 -6.96 -28.49
C SER A 14 15.27 -6.16 -27.56
N TYR A 15 15.56 -6.27 -26.27
CA TYR A 15 15.00 -5.47 -25.18
C TYR A 15 16.13 -4.95 -24.29
N ASP A 16 16.01 -3.73 -23.77
CA ASP A 16 16.97 -3.18 -22.82
C ASP A 16 16.87 -3.86 -21.45
N VAL A 17 15.63 -4.22 -21.04
CA VAL A 17 15.36 -4.79 -19.72
C VAL A 17 14.35 -5.93 -19.83
N LEU A 18 14.66 -7.05 -19.18
CA LEU A 18 13.76 -8.19 -18.96
C LEU A 18 13.31 -8.21 -17.51
N MET A 19 12.00 -8.26 -17.27
CA MET A 19 11.40 -8.35 -15.95
C MET A 19 10.53 -9.60 -15.81
N ILE A 20 10.52 -10.21 -14.62
CA ILE A 20 9.72 -11.39 -14.31
C ILE A 20 8.61 -11.04 -13.32
N GLY A 21 7.37 -11.29 -13.75
CA GLY A 21 6.16 -10.94 -12.99
C GLY A 21 5.67 -9.52 -13.28
N SER A 22 4.35 -9.34 -13.29
CA SER A 22 3.68 -8.05 -13.58
C SER A 22 3.00 -7.43 -12.35
N GLY A 23 3.51 -7.69 -11.15
CA GLY A 23 3.03 -7.00 -9.93
C GLY A 23 3.38 -5.51 -9.95
N MET A 24 2.79 -4.75 -9.03
CA MET A 24 2.92 -3.28 -8.97
C MET A 24 4.36 -2.76 -8.96
N GLY A 25 5.27 -3.45 -8.25
CA GLY A 25 6.68 -3.07 -8.25
C GLY A 25 7.32 -3.14 -9.64
N CYS A 26 7.06 -4.23 -10.36
CA CYS A 26 7.53 -4.41 -11.73
C CYS A 26 6.87 -3.40 -12.69
N LEU A 27 5.55 -3.25 -12.66
CA LEU A 27 4.82 -2.31 -13.51
C LEU A 27 5.28 -0.86 -13.30
N SER A 28 5.51 -0.46 -12.05
CA SER A 28 6.03 0.88 -11.73
C SER A 28 7.44 1.08 -12.30
N ALA A 29 8.35 0.12 -12.07
CA ALA A 29 9.70 0.19 -12.59
C ALA A 29 9.73 0.18 -14.13
N ALA A 30 8.93 -0.68 -14.76
CA ALA A 30 8.82 -0.75 -16.22
C ALA A 30 8.30 0.57 -16.82
N SER A 31 7.29 1.18 -16.20
CA SER A 31 6.76 2.46 -16.65
C SER A 31 7.80 3.59 -16.54
N ILE A 32 8.55 3.63 -15.42
CA ILE A 32 9.63 4.60 -15.21
C ILE A 32 10.72 4.42 -16.28
N LEU A 33 11.18 3.17 -16.51
CA LEU A 33 12.18 2.86 -17.50
C LEU A 33 11.72 3.18 -18.94
N ALA A 34 10.44 2.91 -19.25
CA ALA A 34 9.86 3.26 -20.52
C ALA A 34 9.86 4.79 -20.77
N LYS A 35 9.61 5.58 -19.74
CA LYS A 35 9.72 7.05 -19.83
C LYS A 35 11.15 7.54 -20.05
N GLU A 36 12.14 6.76 -19.64
CA GLU A 36 13.56 6.97 -19.94
C GLU A 36 13.98 6.35 -21.30
N GLY A 37 13.01 5.96 -22.14
CA GLY A 37 13.24 5.42 -23.46
C GLY A 37 13.72 3.97 -23.50
N LYS A 38 13.65 3.24 -22.38
CA LYS A 38 14.05 1.83 -22.30
C LYS A 38 12.94 0.92 -22.79
N LYS A 39 13.28 -0.01 -23.67
CA LYS A 39 12.38 -1.04 -24.17
C LYS A 39 12.33 -2.20 -23.16
N VAL A 40 11.19 -2.41 -22.53
CA VAL A 40 11.03 -3.38 -21.43
C VAL A 40 10.19 -4.56 -21.87
N LEU A 41 10.66 -5.78 -21.62
CA LEU A 41 9.87 -7.01 -21.72
C LEU A 41 9.50 -7.50 -20.32
N ILE A 42 8.20 -7.67 -20.06
CA ILE A 42 7.69 -8.27 -18.83
C ILE A 42 7.14 -9.66 -19.15
N LEU A 43 7.62 -10.67 -18.42
CA LEU A 43 7.11 -12.04 -18.50
C LEU A 43 6.21 -12.33 -17.31
N GLU A 44 4.93 -12.60 -17.56
CA GLU A 44 3.94 -12.93 -16.54
C GLU A 44 3.49 -14.38 -16.66
N ARG A 45 3.59 -15.13 -15.55
CA ARG A 45 3.17 -16.54 -15.53
C ARG A 45 1.67 -16.73 -15.41
N HIS A 46 1.00 -15.75 -14.79
CA HIS A 46 -0.43 -15.82 -14.56
C HIS A 46 -1.20 -15.57 -15.87
N TYR A 47 -2.41 -16.09 -15.98
CA TYR A 47 -3.25 -15.91 -17.17
C TYR A 47 -3.65 -14.43 -17.43
N THR A 48 -3.47 -13.56 -16.46
CA THR A 48 -3.67 -12.10 -16.57
C THR A 48 -2.56 -11.37 -15.84
N ALA A 49 -2.14 -10.21 -16.36
CA ALA A 49 -1.15 -9.37 -15.72
C ALA A 49 -1.76 -8.45 -14.65
N GLY A 50 -0.89 -7.84 -13.84
CA GLY A 50 -1.29 -6.88 -12.80
C GLY A 50 -0.98 -7.35 -11.37
N GLY A 51 -0.56 -8.61 -11.19
CA GLY A 51 -0.41 -9.15 -9.83
C GLY A 51 -1.72 -9.03 -9.05
N PHE A 52 -1.70 -8.56 -7.81
CA PHE A 52 -2.92 -8.39 -7.02
C PHE A 52 -3.84 -7.23 -7.46
N THR A 53 -3.50 -6.49 -8.50
CA THR A 53 -4.40 -5.48 -9.07
C THR A 53 -5.30 -6.03 -10.17
N HIS A 54 -5.23 -7.33 -10.50
CA HIS A 54 -6.12 -7.93 -11.48
C HIS A 54 -7.51 -8.21 -10.91
N VAL A 55 -8.45 -8.43 -11.80
CA VAL A 55 -9.83 -8.81 -11.48
C VAL A 55 -10.14 -10.19 -12.07
N PHE A 56 -11.14 -10.86 -11.52
CA PHE A 56 -11.72 -12.05 -12.14
C PHE A 56 -13.23 -11.89 -12.32
N LYS A 57 -13.79 -12.57 -13.31
CA LYS A 57 -15.23 -12.55 -13.61
C LYS A 57 -15.86 -13.91 -13.39
N ARG A 58 -17.00 -13.93 -12.70
CA ARG A 58 -17.77 -15.14 -12.49
C ARG A 58 -19.27 -14.84 -12.48
N ARG A 59 -20.05 -15.56 -13.30
CA ARG A 59 -21.52 -15.43 -13.37
C ARG A 59 -22.02 -13.99 -13.59
N GLY A 60 -21.31 -13.21 -14.44
CA GLY A 60 -21.69 -11.84 -14.73
C GLY A 60 -21.20 -10.79 -13.73
N TYR A 61 -20.57 -11.20 -12.64
CA TYR A 61 -19.95 -10.30 -11.65
C TYR A 61 -18.44 -10.21 -11.85
N GLU A 62 -17.89 -9.05 -11.53
CA GLU A 62 -16.45 -8.79 -11.50
C GLU A 62 -16.00 -8.59 -10.06
N TRP A 63 -14.85 -9.18 -9.70
CA TRP A 63 -14.30 -9.18 -8.37
C TRP A 63 -12.85 -8.74 -8.42
N ASP A 64 -12.47 -7.81 -7.54
CA ASP A 64 -11.08 -7.47 -7.29
C ASP A 64 -10.40 -8.57 -6.48
N VAL A 65 -9.11 -8.83 -6.76
CA VAL A 65 -8.38 -9.92 -6.10
C VAL A 65 -7.68 -9.46 -4.83
N GLY A 66 -6.96 -8.35 -4.87
CA GLY A 66 -6.15 -7.92 -3.73
C GLY A 66 -6.18 -6.44 -3.41
N ILE A 67 -6.89 -5.63 -4.19
CA ILE A 67 -7.08 -4.19 -3.90
C ILE A 67 -8.48 -3.98 -3.35
N HIS A 68 -8.57 -3.45 -2.13
CA HIS A 68 -9.84 -3.03 -1.52
C HIS A 68 -9.99 -1.49 -1.52
N TYR A 69 -9.00 -0.74 -1.08
CA TYR A 69 -8.88 0.72 -1.23
C TYR A 69 -7.42 1.15 -0.97
N ILE A 70 -7.08 2.36 -1.36
CA ILE A 70 -5.72 2.91 -1.23
C ILE A 70 -5.80 4.25 -0.52
N GLY A 71 -4.97 4.43 0.51
CA GLY A 71 -4.84 5.68 1.23
C GLY A 71 -3.95 6.70 0.50
N GLU A 72 -4.00 7.94 0.97
CA GLU A 72 -3.11 9.04 0.58
C GLU A 72 -3.17 9.50 -0.89
N VAL A 73 -3.80 8.76 -1.82
CA VAL A 73 -3.88 9.14 -3.25
C VAL A 73 -4.77 10.37 -3.51
N GLN A 74 -5.58 10.80 -2.54
CA GLN A 74 -6.36 12.05 -2.63
C GLN A 74 -5.49 13.29 -2.50
N ARG A 75 -4.34 13.19 -1.83
CA ARG A 75 -3.41 14.30 -1.61
C ARG A 75 -2.45 14.38 -2.79
N LYS A 76 -2.59 15.42 -3.62
CA LYS A 76 -1.76 15.61 -4.83
C LYS A 76 -0.25 15.56 -4.56
N ASN A 77 0.20 16.00 -3.38
CA ASN A 77 1.60 16.05 -2.99
C ASN A 77 2.07 14.81 -2.20
N SER A 78 1.26 13.76 -2.08
CA SER A 78 1.72 12.54 -1.44
C SER A 78 2.63 11.74 -2.38
N PRO A 79 3.67 11.06 -1.86
CA PRO A 79 4.58 10.29 -2.69
C PRO A 79 3.86 9.22 -3.54
N ILE A 80 2.84 8.56 -2.96
CA ILE A 80 2.09 7.53 -3.67
C ILE A 80 1.23 8.11 -4.80
N ARG A 81 0.61 9.29 -4.61
CA ARG A 81 -0.14 9.97 -5.66
C ARG A 81 0.79 10.43 -6.78
N ILE A 82 1.92 11.05 -6.45
CA ILE A 82 2.94 11.45 -7.43
C ILE A 82 3.41 10.26 -8.24
N LEU A 83 3.67 9.11 -7.58
CA LEU A 83 4.07 7.90 -8.27
C LEU A 83 3.00 7.42 -9.25
N PHE A 84 1.73 7.30 -8.80
CA PHE A 84 0.64 6.88 -9.69
C PHE A 84 0.43 7.85 -10.86
N ASP A 85 0.43 9.16 -10.59
CA ASP A 85 0.29 10.15 -11.67
C ASP A 85 1.44 10.03 -12.69
N TYR A 86 2.66 9.78 -12.22
CA TYR A 86 3.83 9.62 -13.10
C TYR A 86 3.74 8.35 -13.95
N ILE A 87 3.46 7.19 -13.36
CA ILE A 87 3.47 5.89 -14.06
C ILE A 87 2.25 5.65 -14.95
N THR A 88 1.20 6.48 -14.82
CA THR A 88 -0.05 6.36 -15.59
C THR A 88 -0.32 7.56 -16.51
N ASP A 89 0.65 8.49 -16.67
CA ASP A 89 0.43 9.77 -17.34
C ASP A 89 -0.79 10.53 -16.77
N SER A 90 -1.00 10.46 -15.45
CA SER A 90 -2.15 11.04 -14.72
C SER A 90 -3.53 10.56 -15.21
N LYS A 91 -3.61 9.41 -15.87
CA LYS A 91 -4.87 8.87 -16.41
C LYS A 91 -5.64 8.02 -15.42
N LEU A 92 -5.02 7.64 -14.30
CA LEU A 92 -5.71 6.88 -13.27
C LEU A 92 -6.50 7.82 -12.36
N GLU A 93 -7.81 7.66 -12.37
CA GLU A 93 -8.72 8.45 -11.55
C GLU A 93 -9.14 7.71 -10.28
N TRP A 94 -9.39 8.48 -9.21
CA TRP A 94 -9.67 7.96 -7.89
C TRP A 94 -11.01 8.46 -7.35
N ALA A 95 -11.87 7.55 -6.92
CA ALA A 95 -13.08 7.85 -6.16
C ALA A 95 -12.76 7.91 -4.66
N ASP A 96 -13.18 8.98 -3.99
CA ASP A 96 -13.13 9.08 -2.52
C ASP A 96 -14.18 8.14 -1.90
N MET A 97 -13.80 7.31 -0.94
CA MET A 97 -14.71 6.42 -0.21
C MET A 97 -15.58 7.15 0.82
N GLY A 98 -15.41 8.45 0.96
CA GLY A 98 -16.20 9.28 1.86
C GLY A 98 -15.61 9.40 3.26
N ARG A 99 -16.45 9.86 4.19
CA ARG A 99 -16.01 10.19 5.56
C ARG A 99 -15.61 8.95 6.38
N VAL A 100 -16.39 7.89 6.28
CA VAL A 100 -16.13 6.59 6.92
C VAL A 100 -15.38 5.74 5.90
N TYR A 101 -14.10 5.47 6.16
CA TYR A 101 -13.29 4.67 5.24
C TYR A 101 -13.25 3.20 5.62
N ASP A 102 -13.59 2.88 6.88
CA ASP A 102 -13.63 1.52 7.36
C ASP A 102 -14.68 1.37 8.47
N ARG A 103 -15.29 0.19 8.59
CA ARG A 103 -16.25 -0.15 9.63
C ARG A 103 -15.94 -1.51 10.22
N ILE A 104 -15.58 -1.52 11.49
CA ILE A 104 -15.21 -2.72 12.22
C ILE A 104 -16.40 -3.19 13.05
N ILE A 105 -16.77 -4.47 12.90
CA ILE A 105 -17.84 -5.09 13.67
C ILE A 105 -17.23 -6.10 14.65
N ILE A 106 -17.47 -5.90 15.94
CA ILE A 106 -17.02 -6.79 17.01
C ILE A 106 -18.25 -7.24 17.80
N GLY A 107 -18.66 -8.49 17.60
CA GLY A 107 -19.93 -8.97 18.13
C GLY A 107 -21.10 -8.16 17.57
N ASN A 108 -21.89 -7.53 18.45
CA ASN A 108 -23.03 -6.69 18.09
C ASN A 108 -22.70 -5.18 18.01
N LYS A 109 -21.43 -4.82 18.20
CA LYS A 109 -20.98 -3.42 18.17
C LYS A 109 -20.34 -3.07 16.85
N SER A 110 -20.63 -1.88 16.33
CA SER A 110 -20.06 -1.33 15.10
C SER A 110 -19.23 -0.09 15.42
N TYR A 111 -18.03 -0.02 14.85
CA TYR A 111 -17.05 1.04 15.07
C TYR A 111 -16.62 1.60 13.73
N ASP A 112 -16.87 2.89 13.50
CA ASP A 112 -16.47 3.58 12.27
C ASP A 112 -15.09 4.21 12.43
N PHE A 113 -14.23 3.98 11.43
CA PHE A 113 -12.99 4.71 11.25
C PHE A 113 -13.23 5.92 10.34
N ILE A 114 -13.00 7.09 10.87
CA ILE A 114 -13.30 8.37 10.22
C ILE A 114 -12.02 8.99 9.68
N LYS A 115 -12.04 9.43 8.43
CA LYS A 115 -10.89 10.09 7.81
C LYS A 115 -10.47 11.37 8.53
N GLY A 116 -9.15 11.55 8.65
CA GLY A 116 -8.52 12.65 9.37
C GLY A 116 -8.14 12.25 10.79
N VAL A 117 -6.89 12.53 11.17
CA VAL A 117 -6.31 12.09 12.46
C VAL A 117 -7.16 12.51 13.66
N GLU A 118 -7.55 13.79 13.74
CA GLU A 118 -8.35 14.29 14.85
C GLU A 118 -9.78 13.73 14.82
N ASN A 119 -10.36 13.55 13.64
CA ASN A 119 -11.68 12.94 13.51
C ASN A 119 -11.66 11.47 13.93
N PHE A 120 -10.63 10.73 13.55
CA PHE A 120 -10.40 9.35 13.98
C PHE A 120 -10.30 9.28 15.51
N LYS A 121 -9.41 10.06 16.11
CA LYS A 121 -9.24 10.12 17.58
C LYS A 121 -10.55 10.45 18.30
N ASN A 122 -11.21 11.53 17.88
CA ASN A 122 -12.47 11.97 18.48
C ASN A 122 -13.56 10.90 18.39
N LYS A 123 -13.60 10.15 17.27
CA LYS A 123 -14.55 9.06 17.12
C LYS A 123 -14.25 7.89 18.05
N ILE A 124 -12.98 7.51 18.19
CA ILE A 124 -12.57 6.45 19.11
C ILE A 124 -12.78 6.87 20.57
N TYR A 125 -12.55 8.15 20.92
CA TYR A 125 -12.86 8.68 22.26
C TYR A 125 -14.35 8.58 22.63
N GLN A 126 -15.25 8.75 21.64
CA GLN A 126 -16.68 8.55 21.86
C GLN A 126 -17.02 7.10 22.22
N TYR A 127 -16.32 6.14 21.64
CA TYR A 127 -16.49 4.73 21.93
C TYR A 127 -15.82 4.31 23.24
N PHE A 128 -14.68 4.93 23.59
CA PHE A 128 -13.83 4.57 24.74
C PHE A 128 -13.40 5.83 25.51
N PRO A 129 -14.31 6.52 26.22
CA PRO A 129 -14.01 7.82 26.83
C PRO A 129 -12.96 7.78 27.94
N SER A 130 -12.78 6.62 28.61
CA SER A 130 -11.75 6.42 29.64
C SER A 130 -10.36 6.13 29.07
N GLU A 131 -10.23 5.89 27.75
CA GLU A 131 -8.99 5.41 27.10
C GLU A 131 -8.29 6.50 26.27
N LYS A 132 -8.63 7.77 26.45
CA LYS A 132 -8.11 8.88 25.64
C LYS A 132 -6.58 8.93 25.60
N GLU A 133 -5.95 8.75 26.77
CA GLU A 133 -4.49 8.77 26.87
C GLU A 133 -3.84 7.62 26.08
N ALA A 134 -4.42 6.41 26.16
CA ALA A 134 -3.93 5.25 25.41
C ALA A 134 -4.07 5.45 23.89
N ILE A 135 -5.19 6.04 23.45
CA ILE A 135 -5.45 6.34 22.05
C ILE A 135 -4.46 7.39 21.53
N ASP A 136 -4.18 8.46 22.31
CA ASP A 136 -3.19 9.47 21.95
C ASP A 136 -1.78 8.88 21.82
N LYS A 137 -1.37 8.08 22.81
CA LYS A 137 -0.08 7.37 22.77
C LYS A 137 0.02 6.45 21.56
N TYR A 138 -1.06 5.72 21.25
CA TYR A 138 -1.11 4.86 20.07
C TYR A 138 -0.88 5.65 18.77
N ILE A 139 -1.61 6.74 18.56
CA ILE A 139 -1.45 7.57 17.35
C ILE A 139 -0.04 8.15 17.25
N ASN A 140 0.52 8.63 18.37
CA ASN A 140 1.89 9.13 18.41
C ASN A 140 2.91 8.04 18.03
N LEU A 141 2.73 6.80 18.50
CA LEU A 141 3.57 5.66 18.14
C LEU A 141 3.42 5.29 16.65
N VAL A 142 2.21 5.34 16.10
CA VAL A 142 1.96 5.13 14.67
C VAL A 142 2.77 6.11 13.82
N PHE A 143 2.74 7.39 14.14
CA PHE A 143 3.51 8.41 13.40
C PHE A 143 5.01 8.26 13.60
N ALA A 144 5.47 8.02 14.82
CA ALA A 144 6.89 7.85 15.12
C ALA A 144 7.47 6.62 14.42
N SER A 145 6.76 5.49 14.46
CA SER A 145 7.14 4.26 13.77
C SER A 145 7.20 4.45 12.25
N SER A 146 6.16 5.05 11.65
CA SER A 146 6.12 5.31 10.21
C SER A 146 7.23 6.26 9.75
N LYS A 147 7.56 7.28 10.56
CA LYS A 147 8.69 8.19 10.29
C LYS A 147 10.02 7.46 10.32
N SER A 148 10.23 6.56 11.30
CA SER A 148 11.46 5.77 11.42
C SER A 148 11.63 4.80 10.24
N MET A 149 10.54 4.18 9.80
CA MET A 149 10.52 3.31 8.63
C MET A 149 10.87 4.07 7.35
N GLY A 150 10.30 5.26 7.15
CA GLY A 150 10.62 6.12 6.01
C GLY A 150 12.11 6.48 5.95
N LYS A 151 12.72 6.86 7.09
CA LYS A 151 14.16 7.13 7.20
C LYS A 151 15.00 5.89 6.89
N PHE A 152 14.62 4.73 7.43
CA PHE A 152 15.31 3.46 7.19
C PHE A 152 15.32 3.09 5.71
N TYR A 153 14.19 3.18 5.01
CA TYR A 153 14.15 2.91 3.57
C TYR A 153 14.88 3.96 2.74
N ALA A 154 14.79 5.24 3.11
CA ALA A 154 15.56 6.30 2.46
C ALA A 154 17.08 6.06 2.57
N SER A 155 17.54 5.51 3.69
CA SER A 155 18.98 5.19 3.85
C SER A 155 19.48 4.16 2.84
N LYS A 156 18.61 3.29 2.30
CA LYS A 156 18.98 2.25 1.33
C LYS A 156 19.39 2.80 -0.04
N VAL A 157 19.01 4.04 -0.34
CA VAL A 157 19.41 4.72 -1.59
C VAL A 157 20.57 5.70 -1.38
N PHE A 158 21.10 5.80 -0.16
CA PHE A 158 22.26 6.65 0.12
C PHE A 158 23.55 6.07 -0.47
N PRO A 159 24.49 6.93 -0.90
CA PRO A 159 25.86 6.51 -1.18
C PRO A 159 26.47 5.74 0.00
N LYS A 160 27.27 4.70 -0.29
CA LYS A 160 27.82 3.77 0.73
C LYS A 160 28.50 4.48 1.92
N PHE A 161 29.17 5.59 1.69
CA PHE A 161 29.85 6.33 2.76
C PHE A 161 28.86 7.00 3.72
N ILE A 162 27.72 7.52 3.22
CA ILE A 162 26.66 8.11 4.05
C ILE A 162 25.91 7.02 4.82
N ASP A 163 25.58 5.90 4.16
CA ASP A 163 24.92 4.77 4.83
C ASP A 163 25.78 4.19 5.95
N LYS A 164 27.12 4.16 5.80
CA LYS A 164 28.05 3.72 6.84
C LYS A 164 27.95 4.57 8.11
N ILE A 165 27.72 5.87 7.98
CA ILE A 165 27.63 6.81 9.11
C ILE A 165 26.22 6.83 9.71
N LEU A 166 25.19 6.99 8.89
CA LEU A 166 23.81 7.24 9.35
C LEU A 166 22.91 5.99 9.31
N GLY A 167 23.22 5.03 8.45
CA GLY A 167 22.35 3.86 8.23
C GLY A 167 22.20 2.99 9.48
N GLY A 168 23.26 2.84 10.28
CA GLY A 168 23.22 2.12 11.54
C GLY A 168 22.25 2.74 12.57
N PHE A 169 22.25 4.06 12.68
CA PHE A 169 21.35 4.80 13.57
C PHE A 169 19.90 4.70 13.09
N MET A 170 19.65 4.92 11.80
CA MET A 170 18.30 4.84 11.20
C MET A 170 17.74 3.42 11.32
N LYS A 171 18.58 2.39 11.12
CA LYS A 171 18.20 1.00 11.34
C LYS A 171 17.83 0.74 12.80
N LYS A 172 18.64 1.22 13.77
CA LYS A 172 18.38 1.04 15.21
C LYS A 172 17.05 1.71 15.62
N GLU A 173 16.77 2.92 15.11
CA GLU A 173 15.50 3.61 15.36
C GLU A 173 14.30 2.82 14.82
N TYR A 174 14.40 2.28 13.61
CA TYR A 174 13.36 1.44 13.01
C TYR A 174 13.15 0.12 13.79
N LEU A 175 14.21 -0.54 14.20
CA LEU A 175 14.15 -1.81 14.93
C LEU A 175 13.44 -1.71 16.29
N LYS A 176 13.36 -0.53 16.91
CA LYS A 176 12.55 -0.31 18.13
C LYS A 176 11.08 -0.68 17.93
N TYR A 177 10.56 -0.46 16.73
CA TYR A 177 9.16 -0.71 16.39
C TYR A 177 8.99 -2.04 15.65
N SER A 178 9.92 -2.39 14.77
CA SER A 178 9.79 -3.59 13.94
C SER A 178 10.01 -4.89 14.70
N ASN A 179 10.75 -4.87 15.80
CA ASN A 179 11.02 -6.05 16.63
C ASN A 179 9.95 -6.31 17.70
N GLN A 180 8.95 -5.45 17.81
CA GLN A 180 7.83 -5.64 18.73
C GLN A 180 6.61 -6.11 17.96
N THR A 181 5.79 -6.98 18.57
CA THR A 181 4.53 -7.37 17.96
C THR A 181 3.49 -6.25 18.11
N THR A 182 2.55 -6.19 17.18
CA THR A 182 1.43 -5.25 17.23
C THR A 182 0.64 -5.42 18.53
N TYR A 183 0.40 -6.67 18.95
CA TYR A 183 -0.33 -6.97 20.17
C TYR A 183 0.42 -6.48 21.43
N ASP A 184 1.72 -6.74 21.54
CA ASP A 184 2.50 -6.34 22.71
C ASP A 184 2.52 -4.81 22.88
N VAL A 185 2.71 -4.08 21.79
CA VAL A 185 2.71 -2.61 21.84
C VAL A 185 1.35 -2.09 22.29
N ILE A 186 0.25 -2.53 21.66
CA ILE A 186 -1.08 -2.00 21.97
C ILE A 186 -1.54 -2.44 23.38
N SER A 187 -1.29 -3.70 23.78
CA SER A 187 -1.63 -4.19 25.12
C SER A 187 -0.80 -3.58 26.26
N SER A 188 0.33 -2.95 25.92
CA SER A 188 1.09 -2.13 26.88
C SER A 188 0.45 -0.77 27.16
N LEU A 189 -0.38 -0.25 26.23
CA LEU A 189 -1.04 1.04 26.34
C LEU A 189 -2.37 0.96 27.08
N THR A 190 -3.09 -0.15 26.94
CA THR A 190 -4.41 -0.35 27.54
C THR A 190 -4.64 -1.83 27.90
N LYS A 191 -5.55 -2.06 28.86
CA LYS A 191 -6.06 -3.40 29.21
C LYS A 191 -7.48 -3.62 28.68
N ASN A 192 -8.04 -2.64 27.98
CA ASN A 192 -9.38 -2.75 27.41
C ASN A 192 -9.35 -3.64 26.16
N GLU A 193 -9.85 -4.85 26.31
CA GLU A 193 -9.84 -5.89 25.25
C GLU A 193 -10.58 -5.45 23.97
N ASP A 194 -11.70 -4.71 24.10
CA ASP A 194 -12.45 -4.25 22.93
C ASP A 194 -11.67 -3.16 22.19
N LEU A 195 -10.96 -2.27 22.90
CA LEU A 195 -10.08 -1.28 22.27
C LEU A 195 -8.87 -1.95 21.60
N ILE A 196 -8.26 -2.95 22.24
CA ILE A 196 -7.15 -3.72 21.63
C ILE A 196 -7.62 -4.38 20.32
N LYS A 197 -8.79 -5.05 20.33
CA LYS A 197 -9.38 -5.66 19.14
C LYS A 197 -9.63 -4.63 18.04
N LEU A 198 -10.20 -3.48 18.41
CA LEU A 198 -10.49 -2.41 17.46
C LEU A 198 -9.22 -1.83 16.83
N LEU A 199 -8.21 -1.46 17.64
CA LEU A 199 -6.97 -0.87 17.14
C LEU A 199 -6.14 -1.85 16.31
N THR A 200 -6.33 -3.17 16.49
CA THR A 200 -5.65 -4.20 15.70
C THR A 200 -6.43 -4.68 14.48
N ALA A 201 -7.67 -4.21 14.26
CA ALA A 201 -8.60 -4.80 13.30
C ALA A 201 -8.12 -4.82 11.84
N GLN A 202 -7.27 -3.86 11.45
CA GLN A 202 -6.71 -3.80 10.09
C GLN A 202 -5.60 -4.83 9.81
N TYR A 203 -5.42 -5.85 10.68
CA TYR A 203 -4.40 -6.89 10.46
C TYR A 203 -4.61 -7.70 9.17
N GLY A 204 -5.83 -7.75 8.65
CA GLY A 204 -6.14 -8.38 7.37
C GLY A 204 -5.37 -7.79 6.20
N ASP A 205 -5.07 -6.49 6.24
CA ASP A 205 -4.39 -5.76 5.15
C ASP A 205 -2.90 -6.15 5.01
N TYR A 206 -2.30 -6.73 6.04
CA TYR A 206 -0.91 -7.21 6.01
C TYR A 206 -0.77 -8.71 6.33
N GLY A 207 -1.87 -9.43 6.57
CA GLY A 207 -1.96 -10.89 6.54
C GLY A 207 -1.46 -11.65 7.77
N LEU A 208 -0.85 -11.01 8.76
CA LEU A 208 -0.40 -11.64 10.00
C LEU A 208 -1.21 -11.19 11.20
N THR A 209 -1.58 -12.14 12.08
CA THR A 209 -2.29 -11.83 13.32
C THR A 209 -1.50 -10.87 14.20
N PRO A 210 -2.15 -10.03 15.05
CA PRO A 210 -1.48 -9.02 15.87
C PRO A 210 -0.35 -9.55 16.76
N LYS A 211 -0.43 -10.79 17.22
CA LYS A 211 0.61 -11.45 18.05
C LYS A 211 1.84 -11.90 17.23
N LYS A 212 1.78 -11.86 15.90
CA LYS A 212 2.85 -12.28 15.00
C LYS A 212 3.31 -11.18 14.07
N SER A 213 2.51 -10.12 13.91
CA SER A 213 2.82 -9.00 13.03
C SER A 213 3.72 -7.98 13.74
N SER A 214 4.65 -7.41 12.98
CA SER A 214 5.47 -6.28 13.43
C SER A 214 4.62 -5.02 13.62
N PHE A 215 4.81 -4.33 14.75
CA PHE A 215 4.16 -3.03 14.96
C PHE A 215 4.53 -2.00 13.91
N ALA A 216 5.74 -2.04 13.36
CA ALA A 216 6.12 -1.12 12.29
C ALA A 216 5.27 -1.31 11.02
N MET A 217 4.96 -2.56 10.65
CA MET A 217 4.06 -2.84 9.53
C MET A 217 2.64 -2.36 9.82
N HIS A 218 2.10 -2.70 10.98
CA HIS A 218 0.80 -2.23 11.44
C HIS A 218 0.70 -0.70 11.40
N ALA A 219 1.67 -0.01 11.99
CA ALA A 219 1.70 1.45 12.04
C ALA A 219 1.73 2.09 10.64
N SER A 220 2.42 1.47 9.68
CA SER A 220 2.45 1.97 8.31
C SER A 220 1.10 1.86 7.61
N VAL A 221 0.38 0.76 7.83
CA VAL A 221 -0.96 0.53 7.29
C VAL A 221 -1.96 1.50 7.91
N VAL A 222 -1.98 1.61 9.24
CA VAL A 222 -2.86 2.57 9.94
C VAL A 222 -2.61 4.00 9.46
N LYS A 223 -1.35 4.44 9.41
CA LYS A 223 -1.01 5.78 8.92
C LYS A 223 -1.45 6.01 7.49
N HIS A 224 -1.34 5.00 6.63
CA HIS A 224 -1.74 5.05 5.24
C HIS A 224 -3.24 5.40 5.09
N TYR A 225 -4.08 4.86 5.98
CA TYR A 225 -5.52 5.05 5.91
C TYR A 225 -6.09 6.17 6.79
N LEU A 226 -5.32 6.76 7.71
CA LEU A 226 -5.81 7.86 8.55
C LEU A 226 -6.32 9.08 7.76
N GLY A 227 -5.85 9.27 6.54
CA GLY A 227 -6.34 10.31 5.63
C GLY A 227 -7.60 9.93 4.84
N GLY A 228 -8.11 8.72 5.02
CA GLY A 228 -9.20 8.13 4.23
C GLY A 228 -8.71 7.20 3.12
N GLY A 229 -9.65 6.51 2.50
CA GLY A 229 -9.43 5.58 1.39
C GLY A 229 -9.98 6.11 0.06
N SER A 230 -9.39 5.64 -1.02
CA SER A 230 -9.86 5.85 -2.38
C SER A 230 -9.80 4.57 -3.17
N PHE A 231 -10.64 4.47 -4.18
CA PHE A 231 -10.68 3.32 -5.07
C PHE A 231 -10.51 3.77 -6.54
N PRO A 232 -9.83 2.99 -7.40
CA PRO A 232 -9.70 3.33 -8.81
C PRO A 232 -11.07 3.37 -9.49
N ILE A 233 -11.38 4.47 -10.20
CA ILE A 233 -12.63 4.56 -10.97
C ILE A 233 -12.57 3.53 -12.10
N GLY A 234 -13.56 2.63 -12.12
CA GLY A 234 -13.64 1.53 -13.07
C GLY A 234 -12.97 0.22 -12.62
N GLY A 235 -12.61 0.10 -11.33
CA GLY A 235 -12.09 -1.14 -10.74
C GLY A 235 -10.55 -1.19 -10.67
N SER A 236 -10.02 -2.19 -9.95
CA SER A 236 -8.57 -2.31 -9.72
C SER A 236 -7.78 -2.57 -11.00
N SER A 237 -8.38 -3.21 -12.01
CA SER A 237 -7.73 -3.45 -13.32
C SER A 237 -7.35 -2.16 -14.04
N LYS A 238 -8.00 -1.02 -13.72
CA LYS A 238 -7.65 0.28 -14.31
C LYS A 238 -6.21 0.71 -14.00
N ILE A 239 -5.64 0.22 -12.93
CA ILE A 239 -4.23 0.46 -12.61
C ILE A 239 -3.34 -0.07 -13.76
N LEU A 240 -3.53 -1.33 -14.16
CA LEU A 240 -2.79 -1.89 -15.29
C LEU A 240 -3.18 -1.22 -16.62
N ASP A 241 -4.48 -1.01 -16.86
CA ASP A 241 -4.99 -0.40 -18.09
C ASP A 241 -4.38 0.98 -18.36
N THR A 242 -4.03 1.72 -17.30
CA THR A 242 -3.42 3.05 -17.42
C THR A 242 -1.89 3.03 -17.45
N ILE A 243 -1.25 2.04 -16.83
CA ILE A 243 0.21 1.86 -16.84
C ILE A 243 0.69 1.28 -18.19
N TYR A 244 0.01 0.27 -18.71
CA TYR A 244 0.48 -0.46 -19.87
C TYR A 244 0.68 0.41 -21.13
N PRO A 245 -0.21 1.37 -21.45
CA PRO A 245 0.05 2.30 -22.55
C PRO A 245 1.34 3.12 -22.42
N VAL A 246 1.77 3.43 -21.19
CA VAL A 246 3.05 4.14 -20.95
C VAL A 246 4.22 3.24 -21.32
N ILE A 247 4.17 1.95 -20.96
CA ILE A 247 5.19 0.96 -21.30
C ILE A 247 5.22 0.76 -22.82
N GLN A 248 4.07 0.70 -23.49
CA GLN A 248 3.96 0.50 -24.95
C GLN A 248 4.53 1.66 -25.76
N LYS A 249 4.51 2.90 -25.27
CA LYS A 249 5.10 4.06 -25.96
C LYS A 249 6.60 3.90 -26.24
N ALA A 250 7.30 3.14 -25.41
CA ALA A 250 8.72 2.78 -25.61
C ALA A 250 8.89 1.38 -26.21
N SER A 251 7.90 0.87 -26.95
CA SER A 251 7.89 -0.47 -27.53
C SER A 251 8.05 -1.61 -26.51
N GLY A 252 7.74 -1.33 -25.23
CA GLY A 252 7.71 -2.36 -24.20
C GLY A 252 6.46 -3.24 -24.30
N THR A 253 6.54 -4.47 -23.79
CA THR A 253 5.45 -5.44 -23.86
C THR A 253 5.34 -6.32 -22.62
N ILE A 254 4.15 -6.89 -22.41
CA ILE A 254 3.87 -7.89 -21.36
C ILE A 254 3.37 -9.16 -22.07
N LEU A 255 4.00 -10.31 -21.74
CA LEU A 255 3.70 -11.64 -22.29
C LEU A 255 3.36 -12.63 -21.17
#